data_f2bde03927a5a3f8f284c53618a8d246
#
_entry.id   f2bde03927a5a3f8f284c53618a8d246
#
_cell.length_a   1.000
_cell.length_b   1.000
_cell.length_c   1.000
_cell.angle_alpha   90.00
_cell.angle_beta   90.00
_cell.angle_gamma   90.00
#
_symmetry.space_group_name_H-M   'P 1'
#
loop_
_entity.id
_entity.type
_entity.pdbx_description
1 polymer ?
#
loop_
_entity_poly.entity_id
_entity_poly.type
_entity_poly.pdbx_seq_one_letter_code
_entity_poly.pdbx_strand_id
1 'polypeptide(L)'
;MIRAAIIVFLVAALATAILAITGEPGHASVIWLGWRADMTAAAFVLITLFVALCAMMAWRLLLWAAEAPRRAARARADTRRRQANDVLTRGFVAAAAGDGSEARRLALKAADLADEAPGLVRVLAAQAAEAAGDAVAAQAAYTAMLGLPDMRLAGHKGLMQLALNQGDRAGAIGHAEQAYGLTPTGRWAWRALLEARLEAGDWTGARDLAKGALDRKIVSPIVAERARAALLAASAAQLEAAADPKSQAQALDFAVEAAKLQPGFAPGVVMAARLLGAGGKAARAAQVLEGAWKASPHPALWLAYRDLRTNETPRQRADRLRQLAELNPAARESRILLVEQALIGGDTARAQDAARALEAEPVTARIAGLMARVAFAAGQPDEARVWMARGVSAEQEADWSDLDPEGRAFAYEAADWGRLVASFAETGELIHPRHERREPAMGELPLQPISYVDSAAFLAAHESAPAPYPIDEGVYEDDEPPVPPAPQAGQRRPQARRRLASAPRVAK
;
A
#
# COMPACT_ATOMS: atom_id res chain seq x y z
N MET A 1 11.63 -43.70 -38.26
CA MET A 1 11.50 -44.26 -39.62
C MET A 1 12.85 -44.53 -40.31
N ILE A 2 13.83 -43.59 -40.40
CA ILE A 2 15.13 -43.85 -41.01
C ILE A 2 15.87 -45.00 -40.33
N ARG A 3 15.87 -45.07 -38.99
CA ARG A 3 16.50 -46.18 -38.24
C ARG A 3 15.83 -47.53 -38.56
N ALA A 4 14.49 -47.58 -38.71
CA ALA A 4 13.80 -48.76 -39.12
C ALA A 4 14.14 -49.18 -40.56
N ALA A 5 14.22 -48.24 -41.50
CA ALA A 5 14.62 -48.52 -42.89
C ALA A 5 16.07 -49.04 -42.99
N ILE A 6 16.99 -48.48 -42.20
CA ILE A 6 18.39 -48.93 -42.11
C ILE A 6 18.45 -50.34 -41.51
N ILE A 7 17.67 -50.62 -40.48
CA ILE A 7 17.61 -51.97 -39.86
C ILE A 7 17.08 -53.00 -40.89
N VAL A 8 15.97 -52.67 -41.56
CA VAL A 8 15.39 -53.56 -42.61
C VAL A 8 16.42 -53.79 -43.74
N PHE A 9 17.14 -52.71 -44.18
CA PHE A 9 18.20 -52.83 -45.18
C PHE A 9 19.34 -53.75 -44.72
N LEU A 10 19.82 -53.56 -43.49
CA LEU A 10 20.89 -54.41 -42.92
C LEU A 10 20.49 -55.85 -42.75
N VAL A 11 19.26 -56.10 -42.30
CA VAL A 11 18.69 -57.47 -42.17
C VAL A 11 18.56 -58.14 -43.54
N ALA A 12 18.05 -57.42 -44.54
CA ALA A 12 17.91 -57.92 -45.90
C ALA A 12 19.29 -58.12 -46.57
N ALA A 13 20.24 -57.24 -46.35
CA ALA A 13 21.63 -57.40 -46.82
C ALA A 13 22.34 -58.60 -46.19
N LEU A 14 22.11 -58.79 -44.87
CA LEU A 14 22.65 -59.97 -44.16
C LEU A 14 21.99 -61.28 -44.65
N ALA A 15 20.67 -61.27 -44.85
CA ALA A 15 19.96 -62.46 -45.39
C ALA A 15 20.43 -62.82 -46.81
N THR A 16 20.64 -61.83 -47.68
CA THR A 16 21.20 -62.05 -49.03
C THR A 16 22.64 -62.52 -49.02
N ALA A 17 23.45 -62.04 -48.09
CA ALA A 17 24.82 -62.51 -47.89
C ALA A 17 24.86 -63.98 -47.43
N ILE A 18 23.98 -64.37 -46.53
CA ILE A 18 23.83 -65.74 -46.06
C ILE A 18 23.38 -66.66 -47.20
N LEU A 19 22.40 -66.28 -48.02
CA LEU A 19 21.93 -66.99 -49.19
C LEU A 19 23.04 -67.12 -50.25
N ALA A 20 23.90 -66.18 -50.44
CA ALA A 20 25.04 -66.19 -51.36
C ALA A 20 26.11 -67.19 -50.93
N ILE A 21 26.25 -67.51 -49.65
CA ILE A 21 27.21 -68.45 -49.07
C ILE A 21 26.71 -69.88 -49.12
N THR A 22 25.37 -70.14 -49.09
CA THR A 22 24.77 -71.43 -49.04
C THR A 22 24.74 -72.20 -50.36
N GLY A 23 25.30 -71.71 -51.44
CA GLY A 23 25.81 -72.55 -52.56
C GLY A 23 24.89 -72.80 -53.72
N GLU A 24 23.67 -72.31 -53.77
CA GLU A 24 22.82 -72.31 -54.99
C GLU A 24 22.64 -70.95 -55.56
N PRO A 25 23.45 -70.51 -56.57
CA PRO A 25 23.32 -69.16 -57.16
C PRO A 25 22.13 -69.18 -58.12
N GLY A 26 20.97 -68.74 -57.64
CA GLY A 26 19.86 -68.40 -58.52
C GLY A 26 20.30 -67.25 -59.50
N HIS A 27 19.91 -67.39 -60.78
CA HIS A 27 20.19 -66.34 -61.79
C HIS A 27 18.98 -65.47 -61.99
N ALA A 28 19.17 -64.10 -61.96
CA ALA A 28 18.20 -63.13 -62.32
C ALA A 28 18.60 -62.43 -63.62
N SER A 29 17.74 -62.41 -64.63
CA SER A 29 17.95 -61.67 -65.86
C SER A 29 16.98 -60.52 -65.99
N VAL A 30 17.47 -59.30 -66.12
CA VAL A 30 16.65 -58.07 -66.33
C VAL A 30 16.80 -57.61 -67.78
N ILE A 31 15.70 -57.50 -68.46
CA ILE A 31 15.66 -56.97 -69.83
C ILE A 31 14.99 -55.61 -69.78
N TRP A 32 15.75 -54.54 -70.11
CA TRP A 32 15.21 -53.19 -70.17
C TRP A 32 15.72 -52.45 -71.39
N LEU A 33 14.82 -51.96 -72.26
CA LEU A 33 15.14 -51.22 -73.46
C LEU A 33 16.13 -51.94 -74.39
N GLY A 34 16.07 -53.28 -74.53
CA GLY A 34 16.94 -54.05 -75.40
C GLY A 34 18.27 -54.48 -74.78
N TRP A 35 18.58 -54.03 -73.59
CA TRP A 35 19.76 -54.44 -72.82
C TRP A 35 19.37 -55.62 -71.89
N ARG A 36 20.16 -56.66 -71.93
CA ARG A 36 20.03 -57.82 -71.03
C ARG A 36 21.19 -57.83 -70.06
N ALA A 37 20.88 -57.72 -68.74
CA ALA A 37 21.82 -57.86 -67.65
C ALA A 37 21.54 -59.17 -66.90
N ASP A 38 22.46 -60.10 -67.01
CA ASP A 38 22.39 -61.36 -66.28
C ASP A 38 23.25 -61.21 -64.98
N MET A 39 22.65 -61.48 -63.82
CA MET A 39 23.31 -61.33 -62.53
C MET A 39 22.84 -62.40 -61.55
N THR A 40 23.55 -62.59 -60.46
CA THR A 40 23.14 -63.52 -59.42
C THR A 40 21.88 -62.96 -58.68
N ALA A 41 21.00 -63.82 -58.24
CA ALA A 41 19.77 -63.42 -57.53
C ALA A 41 20.08 -62.53 -56.32
N ALA A 42 21.19 -62.79 -55.63
CA ALA A 42 21.67 -61.98 -54.47
C ALA A 42 22.11 -60.56 -54.92
N ALA A 43 22.79 -60.44 -56.07
CA ALA A 43 23.17 -59.13 -56.60
C ALA A 43 21.95 -58.32 -57.00
N PHE A 44 20.94 -58.95 -57.66
CA PHE A 44 19.66 -58.29 -58.03
C PHE A 44 18.92 -57.73 -56.83
N VAL A 45 18.80 -58.53 -55.77
CA VAL A 45 18.11 -58.09 -54.51
C VAL A 45 18.85 -56.94 -53.89
N LEU A 46 20.22 -56.98 -53.80
CA LEU A 46 21.00 -55.90 -53.24
C LEU A 46 20.88 -54.60 -54.05
N ILE A 47 20.95 -54.69 -55.41
CA ILE A 47 20.75 -53.53 -56.28
C ILE A 47 19.37 -52.94 -56.12
N THR A 48 18.34 -53.79 -56.13
CA THR A 48 16.94 -53.32 -55.95
C THR A 48 16.76 -52.66 -54.61
N LEU A 49 17.32 -53.24 -53.55
CA LEU A 49 17.25 -52.66 -52.21
C LEU A 49 18.00 -51.34 -52.11
N PHE A 50 19.16 -51.22 -52.78
CA PHE A 50 19.94 -49.99 -52.84
C PHE A 50 19.19 -48.89 -53.62
N VAL A 51 18.60 -49.23 -54.76
CA VAL A 51 17.76 -48.28 -55.54
C VAL A 51 16.53 -47.82 -54.76
N ALA A 52 15.87 -48.74 -54.04
CA ALA A 52 14.76 -48.42 -53.18
C ALA A 52 15.16 -47.46 -52.02
N LEU A 53 16.35 -47.70 -51.42
CA LEU A 53 16.89 -46.84 -50.38
C LEU A 53 17.21 -45.41 -50.96
N CYS A 54 17.87 -45.38 -52.13
CA CYS A 54 18.17 -44.11 -52.79
C CYS A 54 16.88 -43.36 -53.17
N ALA A 55 15.84 -44.05 -53.69
CA ALA A 55 14.55 -43.45 -54.00
C ALA A 55 13.83 -42.95 -52.75
N MET A 56 13.89 -43.65 -51.64
CA MET A 56 13.34 -43.23 -50.36
C MET A 56 14.11 -41.99 -49.81
N MET A 57 15.41 -41.97 -49.92
CA MET A 57 16.21 -40.82 -49.52
C MET A 57 15.92 -39.60 -50.41
N ALA A 58 15.86 -39.77 -51.71
CA ALA A 58 15.52 -38.71 -52.65
C ALA A 58 14.09 -38.15 -52.39
N TRP A 59 13.09 -39.03 -52.18
CA TRP A 59 11.74 -38.64 -51.79
C TRP A 59 11.73 -37.85 -50.51
N ARG A 60 12.45 -38.28 -49.52
CA ARG A 60 12.54 -37.58 -48.26
C ARG A 60 13.23 -36.23 -48.36
N LEU A 61 14.29 -36.14 -49.17
CA LEU A 61 14.99 -34.88 -49.48
C LEU A 61 14.04 -33.91 -50.19
N LEU A 62 13.23 -34.38 -51.15
CA LEU A 62 12.20 -33.59 -51.83
C LEU A 62 11.12 -33.08 -50.86
N LEU A 63 10.62 -33.92 -49.97
CA LEU A 63 9.67 -33.51 -48.90
C LEU A 63 10.32 -32.49 -47.97
N TRP A 64 11.56 -32.73 -47.56
CA TRP A 64 12.31 -31.79 -46.71
C TRP A 64 12.53 -30.43 -47.42
N ALA A 65 12.86 -30.42 -48.70
CA ALA A 65 13.00 -29.20 -49.50
C ALA A 65 11.66 -28.49 -49.71
N ALA A 66 10.57 -29.24 -49.95
CA ALA A 66 9.22 -28.68 -50.12
C ALA A 66 8.71 -28.02 -48.82
N GLU A 67 9.13 -28.53 -47.62
CA GLU A 67 8.79 -27.94 -46.33
C GLU A 67 9.72 -26.79 -45.91
N ALA A 68 10.86 -26.61 -46.60
CA ALA A 68 11.85 -25.60 -46.26
C ALA A 68 11.26 -24.17 -46.19
N PRO A 69 10.40 -23.71 -47.14
CA PRO A 69 9.81 -22.38 -47.04
C PRO A 69 8.88 -22.22 -45.83
N ARG A 70 8.14 -23.29 -45.47
CA ARG A 70 7.27 -23.29 -44.29
C ARG A 70 8.08 -23.24 -42.99
N ARG A 71 9.18 -23.98 -42.93
CA ARG A 71 10.10 -23.94 -41.78
C ARG A 71 10.79 -22.58 -41.64
N ALA A 72 11.24 -22.01 -42.74
CA ALA A 72 11.81 -20.67 -42.74
C ALA A 72 10.81 -19.60 -42.35
N ALA A 73 9.53 -19.70 -42.79
CA ALA A 73 8.47 -18.80 -42.38
C ALA A 73 8.19 -18.90 -40.86
N ARG A 74 8.09 -20.13 -40.31
CA ARG A 74 7.93 -20.34 -38.85
C ARG A 74 9.11 -19.79 -38.07
N ALA A 75 10.36 -20.06 -38.50
CA ALA A 75 11.55 -19.55 -37.83
C ALA A 75 11.59 -18.02 -37.82
N ARG A 76 11.18 -17.37 -38.92
CA ARG A 76 11.08 -15.90 -38.98
C ARG A 76 9.98 -15.38 -38.06
N ALA A 77 8.82 -16.03 -38.00
CA ALA A 77 7.73 -15.68 -37.09
C ALA A 77 8.17 -15.82 -35.62
N ASP A 78 8.84 -16.94 -35.28
CA ASP A 78 9.34 -17.15 -33.92
C ASP A 78 10.41 -16.11 -33.52
N THR A 79 11.28 -15.74 -34.46
CA THR A 79 12.28 -14.67 -34.23
C THR A 79 11.60 -13.32 -34.02
N ARG A 80 10.60 -12.97 -34.85
CA ARG A 80 9.79 -11.75 -34.69
C ARG A 80 9.07 -11.72 -33.34
N ARG A 81 8.45 -12.84 -32.94
CA ARG A 81 7.78 -12.94 -31.63
C ARG A 81 8.76 -12.71 -30.46
N ARG A 82 9.94 -13.33 -30.52
CA ARG A 82 10.97 -13.14 -29.48
C ARG A 82 11.43 -11.68 -29.42
N GLN A 83 11.66 -11.06 -30.57
CA GLN A 83 12.03 -9.64 -30.66
C GLN A 83 10.92 -8.74 -30.16
N ALA A 84 9.64 -9.01 -30.48
CA ALA A 84 8.49 -8.27 -29.99
C ALA A 84 8.40 -8.36 -28.46
N ASN A 85 8.54 -9.55 -27.89
CA ASN A 85 8.52 -9.76 -26.43
C ASN A 85 9.67 -9.05 -25.72
N ASP A 86 10.88 -9.07 -26.26
CA ASP A 86 12.04 -8.36 -25.72
C ASP A 86 11.79 -6.84 -25.72
N VAL A 87 11.31 -6.30 -26.84
CA VAL A 87 10.99 -4.88 -26.98
C VAL A 87 9.86 -4.47 -26.03
N LEU A 88 8.79 -5.28 -25.91
CA LEU A 88 7.70 -5.05 -24.96
C LEU A 88 8.21 -5.02 -23.53
N THR A 89 9.02 -6.02 -23.15
CA THR A 89 9.58 -6.09 -21.79
C THR A 89 10.41 -4.85 -21.47
N ARG A 90 11.33 -4.45 -22.37
CA ARG A 90 12.12 -3.23 -22.20
C ARG A 90 11.26 -1.97 -22.17
N GLY A 91 10.20 -1.92 -22.97
CA GLY A 91 9.27 -0.81 -23.00
C GLY A 91 8.52 -0.65 -21.68
N PHE A 92 8.03 -1.74 -21.09
CA PHE A 92 7.40 -1.72 -19.77
C PHE A 92 8.37 -1.33 -18.65
N VAL A 93 9.63 -1.79 -18.73
CA VAL A 93 10.67 -1.38 -17.76
C VAL A 93 10.97 0.12 -17.89
N ALA A 94 11.10 0.65 -19.11
CA ALA A 94 11.32 2.08 -19.34
C ALA A 94 10.13 2.92 -18.84
N ALA A 95 8.89 2.49 -19.11
CA ALA A 95 7.69 3.16 -18.61
C ALA A 95 7.64 3.16 -17.08
N ALA A 96 7.95 2.02 -16.43
CA ALA A 96 8.00 1.90 -14.98
C ALA A 96 9.13 2.74 -14.34
N ALA A 97 10.24 2.93 -15.05
CA ALA A 97 11.34 3.82 -14.65
C ALA A 97 11.04 5.31 -14.86
N GLY A 98 9.90 5.66 -15.50
CA GLY A 98 9.54 7.05 -15.81
C GLY A 98 10.24 7.61 -17.06
N ASP A 99 10.99 6.79 -17.83
CA ASP A 99 11.56 7.21 -19.11
C ASP A 99 10.50 7.11 -20.23
N GLY A 100 9.65 8.14 -20.27
CA GLY A 100 8.57 8.22 -21.26
C GLY A 100 9.06 8.28 -22.70
N SER A 101 10.24 8.85 -22.95
CA SER A 101 10.82 8.99 -24.29
C SER A 101 11.23 7.63 -24.86
N GLU A 102 11.97 6.86 -24.09
CA GLU A 102 12.39 5.51 -24.47
C GLU A 102 11.22 4.53 -24.50
N ALA A 103 10.29 4.63 -23.54
CA ALA A 103 9.07 3.83 -23.53
C ALA A 103 8.24 4.03 -24.80
N ARG A 104 8.07 5.30 -25.24
CA ARG A 104 7.33 5.64 -26.48
C ARG A 104 8.03 5.07 -27.71
N ARG A 105 9.35 5.21 -27.81
CA ARG A 105 10.15 4.65 -28.92
C ARG A 105 10.00 3.13 -28.98
N LEU A 106 10.05 2.46 -27.84
CA LEU A 106 9.89 1.01 -27.74
C LEU A 106 8.45 0.57 -28.03
N ALA A 107 7.45 1.35 -27.62
CA ALA A 107 6.04 1.08 -27.96
C ALA A 107 5.78 1.10 -29.47
N LEU A 108 6.33 2.09 -30.17
CA LEU A 108 6.24 2.15 -31.64
C LEU A 108 6.93 0.95 -32.30
N LYS A 109 8.13 0.62 -31.85
CA LYS A 109 8.86 -0.56 -32.35
C LYS A 109 8.12 -1.87 -32.05
N ALA A 110 7.47 -1.98 -30.90
CA ALA A 110 6.65 -3.13 -30.55
C ALA A 110 5.41 -3.23 -31.47
N ALA A 111 4.80 -2.10 -31.83
CA ALA A 111 3.67 -2.05 -32.76
C ALA A 111 4.04 -2.62 -34.13
N ASP A 112 5.25 -2.33 -34.63
CA ASP A 112 5.76 -2.84 -35.90
C ASP A 112 6.06 -4.35 -35.89
N LEU A 113 6.41 -4.89 -34.72
CA LEU A 113 6.84 -6.28 -34.56
C LEU A 113 5.73 -7.23 -34.12
N ALA A 114 4.73 -6.73 -33.39
CA ALA A 114 3.75 -7.53 -32.67
C ALA A 114 2.42 -7.65 -33.42
N ASP A 115 2.40 -8.44 -34.51
CA ASP A 115 1.16 -8.76 -35.20
C ASP A 115 0.15 -9.56 -34.35
N GLU A 116 0.65 -10.32 -33.33
CA GLU A 116 -0.14 -11.26 -32.54
C GLU A 116 -0.50 -10.79 -31.11
N ALA A 117 0.07 -9.70 -30.64
CA ALA A 117 -0.18 -9.17 -29.30
C ALA A 117 -0.61 -7.69 -29.30
N PRO A 118 -1.61 -7.27 -30.08
CA PRO A 118 -2.03 -5.87 -30.21
C PRO A 118 -2.50 -5.28 -28.87
N GLY A 119 -2.98 -6.13 -27.94
CA GLY A 119 -3.39 -5.73 -26.62
C GLY A 119 -2.24 -5.20 -25.76
N LEU A 120 -1.14 -5.93 -25.64
CA LEU A 120 0.02 -5.53 -24.84
C LEU A 120 0.69 -4.28 -25.40
N VAL A 121 0.74 -4.15 -26.73
CA VAL A 121 1.26 -2.94 -27.38
C VAL A 121 0.45 -1.70 -27.02
N ARG A 122 -0.88 -1.81 -26.98
CA ARG A 122 -1.75 -0.69 -26.57
C ARG A 122 -1.57 -0.31 -25.10
N VAL A 123 -1.44 -1.30 -24.22
CA VAL A 123 -1.14 -1.03 -22.80
C VAL A 123 0.20 -0.31 -22.67
N LEU A 124 1.24 -0.79 -23.37
CA LEU A 124 2.54 -0.13 -23.36
C LEU A 124 2.47 1.29 -23.92
N ALA A 125 1.74 1.51 -25.03
CA ALA A 125 1.58 2.84 -25.61
C ALA A 125 0.89 3.82 -24.62
N ALA A 126 -0.11 3.36 -23.88
CA ALA A 126 -0.78 4.16 -22.88
C ALA A 126 0.14 4.49 -21.69
N GLN A 127 0.86 3.51 -21.16
CA GLN A 127 1.81 3.72 -20.07
C GLN A 127 3.02 4.57 -20.49
N ALA A 128 3.47 4.43 -21.73
CA ALA A 128 4.53 5.27 -22.27
C ALA A 128 4.08 6.74 -22.41
N ALA A 129 2.82 6.97 -22.75
CA ALA A 129 2.25 8.32 -22.80
C ALA A 129 2.12 8.91 -21.37
N GLU A 130 1.69 8.12 -20.40
CA GLU A 130 1.68 8.54 -18.98
C GLU A 130 3.09 8.89 -18.45
N ALA A 131 4.06 8.01 -18.70
CA ALA A 131 5.45 8.25 -18.30
C ALA A 131 6.06 9.49 -18.98
N ALA A 132 5.58 9.83 -20.19
CA ALA A 132 6.00 11.04 -20.90
C ALA A 132 5.22 12.31 -20.46
N GLY A 133 4.25 12.20 -19.55
CA GLY A 133 3.38 13.30 -19.13
C GLY A 133 2.36 13.74 -20.19
N ASP A 134 2.17 12.96 -21.25
CA ASP A 134 1.22 13.25 -22.34
C ASP A 134 -0.17 12.69 -22.01
N ALA A 135 -0.91 13.45 -21.19
CA ALA A 135 -2.24 13.06 -20.73
C ALA A 135 -3.23 12.85 -21.88
N VAL A 136 -3.12 13.62 -22.98
CA VAL A 136 -4.02 13.52 -24.14
C VAL A 136 -3.79 12.21 -24.88
N ALA A 137 -2.53 11.86 -25.12
CA ALA A 137 -2.19 10.59 -25.77
C ALA A 137 -2.54 9.39 -24.89
N ALA A 138 -2.32 9.48 -23.58
CA ALA A 138 -2.69 8.45 -22.61
C ALA A 138 -4.22 8.22 -22.62
N GLN A 139 -5.00 9.30 -22.53
CA GLN A 139 -6.47 9.25 -22.57
C GLN A 139 -6.96 8.61 -23.88
N ALA A 140 -6.43 9.01 -25.04
CA ALA A 140 -6.80 8.44 -26.32
C ALA A 140 -6.50 6.94 -26.38
N ALA A 141 -5.31 6.52 -25.87
CA ALA A 141 -4.91 5.12 -25.86
C ALA A 141 -5.80 4.26 -24.94
N TYR A 142 -6.11 4.73 -23.73
CA TYR A 142 -7.01 4.01 -22.81
C TYR A 142 -8.45 3.98 -23.35
N THR A 143 -8.94 5.07 -23.94
CA THR A 143 -10.27 5.10 -24.56
C THR A 143 -10.38 4.09 -25.70
N ALA A 144 -9.35 3.96 -26.54
CA ALA A 144 -9.31 2.96 -27.60
C ALA A 144 -9.38 1.51 -27.06
N MET A 145 -8.92 1.26 -25.85
CA MET A 145 -9.03 -0.05 -25.21
C MET A 145 -10.48 -0.41 -24.84
N LEU A 146 -11.34 0.57 -24.58
CA LEU A 146 -12.75 0.32 -24.22
C LEU A 146 -13.53 -0.36 -25.36
N GLY A 147 -13.11 -0.18 -26.60
CA GLY A 147 -13.67 -0.87 -27.75
C GLY A 147 -13.37 -2.37 -27.83
N LEU A 148 -12.42 -2.87 -27.02
CA LEU A 148 -11.98 -4.27 -27.02
C LEU A 148 -12.46 -4.96 -25.74
N PRO A 149 -13.30 -6.01 -25.83
CA PRO A 149 -13.87 -6.67 -24.63
C PRO A 149 -12.83 -7.06 -23.60
N ASP A 150 -11.72 -7.66 -24.04
CA ASP A 150 -10.65 -8.17 -23.15
C ASP A 150 -9.82 -7.05 -22.51
N MET A 151 -9.90 -5.82 -23.02
CA MET A 151 -9.10 -4.68 -22.56
C MET A 151 -9.92 -3.60 -21.84
N ARG A 152 -11.25 -3.71 -21.82
CA ARG A 152 -12.13 -2.72 -21.18
C ARG A 152 -11.71 -2.43 -19.74
N LEU A 153 -11.40 -3.49 -18.99
CA LEU A 153 -11.00 -3.36 -17.59
C LEU A 153 -9.71 -2.53 -17.44
N ALA A 154 -8.71 -2.79 -18.29
CA ALA A 154 -7.46 -2.04 -18.31
C ALA A 154 -7.70 -0.58 -18.75
N GLY A 155 -8.55 -0.37 -19.74
CA GLY A 155 -8.94 0.96 -20.21
C GLY A 155 -9.61 1.78 -19.10
N HIS A 156 -10.59 1.23 -18.40
CA HIS A 156 -11.25 1.91 -17.28
C HIS A 156 -10.29 2.19 -16.13
N LYS A 157 -9.35 1.26 -15.81
CA LYS A 157 -8.35 1.49 -14.78
C LYS A 157 -7.42 2.66 -15.13
N GLY A 158 -6.94 2.71 -16.37
CA GLY A 158 -6.07 3.80 -16.82
C GLY A 158 -6.79 5.14 -16.85
N LEU A 159 -8.03 5.18 -17.37
CA LEU A 159 -8.84 6.41 -17.39
C LEU A 159 -9.18 6.90 -15.99
N MET A 160 -9.47 5.99 -15.06
CA MET A 160 -9.68 6.34 -13.66
C MET A 160 -8.44 6.99 -13.04
N GLN A 161 -7.26 6.39 -13.25
CA GLN A 161 -6.02 6.94 -12.73
C GLN A 161 -5.68 8.30 -13.34
N LEU A 162 -5.91 8.45 -14.64
CA LEU A 162 -5.71 9.72 -15.34
C LEU A 162 -6.66 10.80 -14.83
N ALA A 163 -7.93 10.47 -14.62
CA ALA A 163 -8.92 11.39 -14.04
C ALA A 163 -8.53 11.84 -12.62
N LEU A 164 -8.04 10.91 -11.77
CA LEU A 164 -7.53 11.23 -10.43
C LEU A 164 -6.34 12.20 -10.50
N ASN A 165 -5.40 11.97 -11.41
CA ASN A 165 -4.23 12.84 -11.60
C ASN A 165 -4.62 14.25 -12.11
N GLN A 166 -5.74 14.37 -12.83
CA GLN A 166 -6.32 15.63 -13.30
C GLN A 166 -7.24 16.31 -12.30
N GLY A 167 -7.52 15.68 -11.15
CA GLY A 167 -8.47 16.17 -10.16
C GLY A 167 -9.95 15.97 -10.53
N ASP A 168 -10.24 15.26 -11.65
CA ASP A 168 -11.60 14.91 -12.05
C ASP A 168 -12.10 13.68 -11.25
N ARG A 169 -12.57 13.95 -10.05
CA ARG A 169 -13.10 12.90 -9.16
C ARG A 169 -14.36 12.25 -9.72
N ALA A 170 -15.23 13.02 -10.38
CA ALA A 170 -16.47 12.49 -10.92
C ALA A 170 -16.20 11.51 -12.06
N GLY A 171 -15.32 11.86 -12.97
CA GLY A 171 -14.86 10.96 -14.04
C GLY A 171 -14.20 9.70 -13.49
N ALA A 172 -13.34 9.83 -12.47
CA ALA A 172 -12.69 8.69 -11.82
C ALA A 172 -13.72 7.70 -11.22
N ILE A 173 -14.72 8.20 -10.49
CA ILE A 173 -15.82 7.39 -9.94
C ILE A 173 -16.56 6.66 -11.06
N GLY A 174 -16.92 7.36 -12.14
CA GLY A 174 -17.62 6.76 -13.29
C GLY A 174 -16.83 5.60 -13.90
N HIS A 175 -15.53 5.75 -14.05
CA HIS A 175 -14.68 4.68 -14.55
C HIS A 175 -14.51 3.52 -13.56
N ALA A 176 -14.43 3.80 -12.27
CA ALA A 176 -14.40 2.76 -11.22
C ALA A 176 -15.70 1.95 -11.17
N GLU A 177 -16.85 2.60 -11.33
CA GLU A 177 -18.17 1.95 -11.40
C GLU A 177 -18.29 1.01 -12.61
N GLN A 178 -17.88 1.49 -13.79
CA GLN A 178 -17.85 0.67 -15.00
C GLN A 178 -16.92 -0.54 -14.84
N ALA A 179 -15.73 -0.34 -14.29
CA ALA A 179 -14.78 -1.42 -14.03
C ALA A 179 -15.35 -2.44 -13.03
N TYR A 180 -16.00 -1.98 -11.96
CA TYR A 180 -16.63 -2.84 -10.97
C TYR A 180 -17.81 -3.63 -11.53
N GLY A 181 -18.57 -3.02 -12.44
CA GLY A 181 -19.63 -3.70 -13.20
C GLY A 181 -19.10 -4.83 -14.08
N LEU A 182 -17.95 -4.61 -14.75
CA LEU A 182 -17.28 -5.63 -15.58
C LEU A 182 -16.67 -6.77 -14.77
N THR A 183 -16.12 -6.46 -13.60
CA THR A 183 -15.44 -7.44 -12.73
C THR A 183 -15.89 -7.28 -11.30
N PRO A 184 -17.07 -7.81 -10.93
CA PRO A 184 -17.63 -7.65 -9.58
C PRO A 184 -16.78 -8.27 -8.48
N THR A 185 -15.81 -9.13 -8.81
CA THR A 185 -14.82 -9.73 -7.90
C THR A 185 -13.48 -9.00 -7.94
N GLY A 186 -13.34 -7.97 -8.76
CA GLY A 186 -12.12 -7.19 -8.93
C GLY A 186 -11.83 -6.32 -7.71
N ARG A 187 -10.90 -6.78 -6.85
CA ARG A 187 -10.56 -6.09 -5.60
C ARG A 187 -10.12 -4.63 -5.82
N TRP A 188 -9.37 -4.35 -6.88
CA TRP A 188 -8.89 -3.00 -7.16
C TRP A 188 -10.03 -2.03 -7.54
N ALA A 189 -10.98 -2.48 -8.37
CA ALA A 189 -12.12 -1.65 -8.79
C ALA A 189 -13.06 -1.36 -7.61
N TRP A 190 -13.31 -2.38 -6.79
CA TRP A 190 -14.03 -2.22 -5.53
C TRP A 190 -13.35 -1.23 -4.60
N ARG A 191 -12.00 -1.35 -4.42
CA ARG A 191 -11.24 -0.45 -3.56
C ARG A 191 -11.28 0.99 -4.05
N ALA A 192 -11.05 1.20 -5.35
CA ALA A 192 -11.11 2.52 -5.95
C ALA A 192 -12.50 3.18 -5.80
N LEU A 193 -13.55 2.39 -5.99
CA LEU A 193 -14.92 2.89 -5.80
C LEU A 193 -15.22 3.18 -4.32
N LEU A 194 -14.73 2.35 -3.40
CA LEU A 194 -14.85 2.60 -1.97
C LEU A 194 -14.13 3.90 -1.58
N GLU A 195 -12.88 4.07 -1.97
CA GLU A 195 -12.08 5.28 -1.71
C GLU A 195 -12.79 6.53 -2.24
N ALA A 196 -13.29 6.47 -3.46
CA ALA A 196 -14.03 7.59 -4.07
C ALA A 196 -15.31 7.94 -3.27
N ARG A 197 -16.06 6.95 -2.78
CA ARG A 197 -17.25 7.20 -1.94
C ARG A 197 -16.89 7.73 -0.57
N LEU A 198 -15.78 7.24 0.03
CA LEU A 198 -15.27 7.76 1.30
C LEU A 198 -14.87 9.23 1.18
N GLU A 199 -14.17 9.60 0.10
CA GLU A 199 -13.77 10.98 -0.17
C GLU A 199 -14.98 11.89 -0.43
N ALA A 200 -16.03 11.38 -1.08
CA ALA A 200 -17.28 12.10 -1.31
C ALA A 200 -18.15 12.22 -0.04
N GLY A 201 -17.82 11.51 1.05
CA GLY A 201 -18.66 11.42 2.23
C GLY A 201 -19.96 10.65 2.01
N ASP A 202 -20.04 9.82 0.95
CA ASP A 202 -21.17 8.94 0.67
C ASP A 202 -21.09 7.65 1.51
N TRP A 203 -21.34 7.80 2.80
CA TRP A 203 -21.28 6.68 3.76
C TRP A 203 -22.32 5.60 3.49
N THR A 204 -23.46 5.97 2.91
CA THR A 204 -24.52 5.02 2.55
C THR A 204 -24.08 4.12 1.42
N GLY A 205 -23.61 4.70 0.32
CA GLY A 205 -23.08 3.94 -0.80
C GLY A 205 -21.84 3.12 -0.43
N ALA A 206 -20.98 3.65 0.46
CA ALA A 206 -19.82 2.91 0.96
C ALA A 206 -20.22 1.68 1.79
N ARG A 207 -21.28 1.77 2.63
CA ARG A 207 -21.82 0.61 3.39
C ARG A 207 -22.40 -0.46 2.48
N ASP A 208 -23.15 -0.06 1.47
CA ASP A 208 -23.74 -1.01 0.50
C ASP A 208 -22.63 -1.71 -0.30
N LEU A 209 -21.61 -0.97 -0.67
CA LEU A 209 -20.43 -1.50 -1.37
C LEU A 209 -19.64 -2.48 -0.48
N ALA A 210 -19.46 -2.16 0.82
CA ALA A 210 -18.79 -3.03 1.78
C ALA A 210 -19.57 -4.33 2.03
N LYS A 211 -20.92 -4.25 2.13
CA LYS A 211 -21.79 -5.41 2.23
C LYS A 211 -21.67 -6.30 0.98
N GLY A 212 -21.75 -5.71 -0.20
CA GLY A 212 -21.60 -6.45 -1.46
C GLY A 212 -20.22 -7.10 -1.61
N ALA A 213 -19.17 -6.52 -1.03
CA ALA A 213 -17.82 -7.08 -1.03
C ALA A 213 -17.71 -8.35 -0.17
N LEU A 214 -18.39 -8.39 0.97
CA LEU A 214 -18.48 -9.57 1.82
C LEU A 214 -19.22 -10.71 1.10
N ASP A 215 -20.39 -10.43 0.51
CA ASP A 215 -21.20 -11.40 -0.22
C ASP A 215 -20.44 -12.03 -1.40
N ARG A 216 -19.59 -11.25 -2.05
CA ARG A 216 -18.74 -11.67 -3.17
C ARG A 216 -17.36 -12.20 -2.77
N LYS A 217 -17.08 -12.28 -1.47
CA LYS A 217 -15.78 -12.75 -0.92
C LYS A 217 -14.57 -11.93 -1.40
N ILE A 218 -14.75 -10.66 -1.69
CA ILE A 218 -13.67 -9.73 -2.05
C ILE A 218 -12.81 -9.42 -0.81
N VAL A 219 -13.47 -9.31 0.34
CA VAL A 219 -12.84 -9.04 1.64
C VAL A 219 -13.17 -10.16 2.63
N SER A 220 -12.30 -10.34 3.63
CA SER A 220 -12.56 -11.29 4.71
C SER A 220 -13.68 -10.80 5.64
N PRO A 221 -14.37 -11.69 6.35
CA PRO A 221 -15.43 -11.29 7.30
C PRO A 221 -14.94 -10.30 8.34
N ILE A 222 -13.71 -10.46 8.85
CA ILE A 222 -13.12 -9.55 9.85
C ILE A 222 -12.94 -8.14 9.27
N VAL A 223 -12.41 -8.02 8.05
CA VAL A 223 -12.25 -6.73 7.36
C VAL A 223 -13.60 -6.09 7.09
N ALA A 224 -14.60 -6.88 6.66
CA ALA A 224 -15.95 -6.37 6.41
C ALA A 224 -16.64 -5.86 7.69
N GLU A 225 -16.44 -6.55 8.81
CA GLU A 225 -17.01 -6.16 10.11
C GLU A 225 -16.38 -4.87 10.63
N ARG A 226 -15.03 -4.74 10.53
CA ARG A 226 -14.31 -3.52 10.88
C ARG A 226 -14.72 -2.35 10.00
N ALA A 227 -14.80 -2.55 8.68
CA ALA A 227 -15.26 -1.55 7.73
C ALA A 227 -16.68 -1.10 8.06
N ARG A 228 -17.58 -2.04 8.37
CA ARG A 228 -18.97 -1.73 8.76
C ARG A 228 -19.02 -0.89 10.02
N ALA A 229 -18.27 -1.23 11.06
CA ALA A 229 -18.24 -0.46 12.30
C ALA A 229 -17.73 0.97 12.07
N ALA A 230 -16.63 1.14 11.32
CA ALA A 230 -16.10 2.46 11.00
C ALA A 230 -17.05 3.30 10.13
N LEU A 231 -17.69 2.68 9.13
CA LEU A 231 -18.67 3.34 8.26
C LEU A 231 -19.95 3.74 9.03
N LEU A 232 -20.40 2.95 10.00
CA LEU A 232 -21.50 3.30 10.87
C LEU A 232 -21.15 4.51 11.74
N ALA A 233 -19.95 4.57 12.30
CA ALA A 233 -19.49 5.71 13.07
C ALA A 233 -19.36 6.97 12.21
N ALA A 234 -18.80 6.88 11.00
CA ALA A 234 -18.75 7.98 10.04
C ALA A 234 -20.16 8.49 9.65
N SER A 235 -21.10 7.56 9.42
CA SER A 235 -22.51 7.91 9.16
C SER A 235 -23.16 8.59 10.36
N ALA A 236 -22.86 8.13 11.58
CA ALA A 236 -23.37 8.74 12.80
C ALA A 236 -22.85 10.18 12.95
N ALA A 237 -21.55 10.43 12.66
CA ALA A 237 -20.96 11.77 12.69
C ALA A 237 -21.64 12.73 11.71
N GLN A 238 -21.94 12.27 10.50
CA GLN A 238 -22.65 13.07 9.51
C GLN A 238 -24.08 13.39 9.93
N LEU A 239 -24.80 12.41 10.46
CA LEU A 239 -26.19 12.58 10.91
C LEU A 239 -26.31 13.43 12.18
N GLU A 240 -25.29 13.39 13.05
CA GLU A 240 -25.25 14.25 14.23
C GLU A 240 -25.16 15.73 13.87
N ALA A 241 -24.45 16.07 12.80
CA ALA A 241 -24.36 17.44 12.31
C ALA A 241 -25.70 17.97 11.78
N ALA A 242 -26.66 17.09 11.48
CA ALA A 242 -28.04 17.49 11.11
C ALA A 242 -28.85 17.91 12.34
N ALA A 243 -29.56 19.01 12.20
CA ALA A 243 -30.33 19.61 13.34
C ALA A 243 -31.64 18.89 13.63
N ASP A 244 -32.05 17.90 12.84
CA ASP A 244 -33.37 17.27 13.00
C ASP A 244 -33.34 16.08 14.00
N PRO A 245 -34.37 15.92 14.84
CA PRO A 245 -34.43 14.89 15.87
C PRO A 245 -34.39 13.44 15.33
N LYS A 246 -34.84 13.21 14.11
CA LYS A 246 -34.84 11.88 13.47
C LYS A 246 -33.42 11.47 13.09
N SER A 247 -32.66 12.38 12.48
CA SER A 247 -31.24 12.15 12.15
C SER A 247 -30.41 11.93 13.42
N GLN A 248 -30.67 12.69 14.49
CA GLN A 248 -29.98 12.49 15.77
C GLN A 248 -30.29 11.12 16.42
N ALA A 249 -31.54 10.66 16.37
CA ALA A 249 -31.88 9.32 16.83
C ALA A 249 -31.18 8.23 16.00
N GLN A 250 -31.13 8.39 14.69
CA GLN A 250 -30.45 7.47 13.79
C GLN A 250 -28.93 7.49 14.01
N ALA A 251 -28.34 8.66 14.27
CA ALA A 251 -26.92 8.80 14.63
C ALA A 251 -26.60 7.97 15.88
N LEU A 252 -27.45 8.07 16.92
CA LEU A 252 -27.28 7.26 18.13
C LEU A 252 -27.35 5.76 17.85
N ASP A 253 -28.31 5.31 17.03
CA ASP A 253 -28.46 3.90 16.70
C ASP A 253 -27.21 3.37 15.95
N PHE A 254 -26.72 4.13 14.97
CA PHE A 254 -25.52 3.79 14.23
C PHE A 254 -24.27 3.77 15.11
N ALA A 255 -24.09 4.75 15.98
CA ALA A 255 -22.94 4.78 16.90
C ALA A 255 -22.96 3.60 17.87
N VAL A 256 -24.14 3.28 18.45
CA VAL A 256 -24.30 2.13 19.36
C VAL A 256 -24.06 0.80 18.61
N GLU A 257 -24.50 0.67 17.38
CA GLU A 257 -24.23 -0.51 16.56
C GLU A 257 -22.73 -0.65 16.25
N ALA A 258 -22.06 0.45 15.88
CA ALA A 258 -20.62 0.47 15.65
C ALA A 258 -19.83 0.00 16.88
N ALA A 259 -20.16 0.54 18.06
CA ALA A 259 -19.53 0.18 19.33
C ALA A 259 -19.74 -1.30 19.72
N LYS A 260 -20.88 -1.89 19.37
CA LYS A 260 -21.16 -3.31 19.60
C LYS A 260 -20.39 -4.22 18.66
N LEU A 261 -20.30 -3.84 17.37
CA LEU A 261 -19.58 -4.62 16.37
C LEU A 261 -18.08 -4.65 16.67
N GLN A 262 -17.49 -3.50 16.99
CA GLN A 262 -16.07 -3.38 17.22
C GLN A 262 -15.78 -2.55 18.47
N PRO A 263 -15.75 -3.19 19.66
CA PRO A 263 -15.40 -2.49 20.91
C PRO A 263 -13.99 -1.88 20.91
N GLY A 264 -13.06 -2.42 20.11
CA GLY A 264 -11.71 -1.87 19.94
C GLY A 264 -11.65 -0.62 19.04
N PHE A 265 -12.75 -0.25 18.38
CA PHE A 265 -12.81 0.96 17.57
C PHE A 265 -13.18 2.17 18.47
N ALA A 266 -12.16 2.69 19.18
CA ALA A 266 -12.35 3.76 20.16
C ALA A 266 -13.12 4.99 19.64
N PRO A 267 -12.91 5.52 18.41
CA PRO A 267 -13.70 6.65 17.92
C PRO A 267 -15.21 6.41 17.89
N GLY A 268 -15.63 5.24 17.43
CA GLY A 268 -17.05 4.85 17.39
C GLY A 268 -17.65 4.66 18.79
N VAL A 269 -16.88 4.07 19.71
CA VAL A 269 -17.30 3.87 21.11
C VAL A 269 -17.46 5.21 21.84
N VAL A 270 -16.49 6.11 21.69
CA VAL A 270 -16.55 7.46 22.28
C VAL A 270 -17.75 8.24 21.76
N MET A 271 -18.02 8.16 20.46
CA MET A 271 -19.21 8.78 19.86
C MET A 271 -20.50 8.22 20.44
N ALA A 272 -20.63 6.90 20.55
CA ALA A 272 -21.78 6.25 21.15
C ALA A 272 -22.00 6.71 22.59
N ALA A 273 -20.92 6.75 23.39
CA ALA A 273 -20.98 7.19 24.78
C ALA A 273 -21.39 8.66 24.90
N ARG A 274 -20.87 9.53 24.04
CA ARG A 274 -21.21 10.96 24.02
C ARG A 274 -22.68 11.19 23.66
N LEU A 275 -23.16 10.53 22.61
CA LEU A 275 -24.58 10.62 22.20
C LEU A 275 -25.53 10.05 23.24
N LEU A 276 -25.16 8.94 23.91
CA LEU A 276 -25.92 8.40 25.03
C LEU A 276 -25.94 9.37 26.21
N GLY A 277 -24.82 9.99 26.55
CA GLY A 277 -24.68 10.98 27.61
C GLY A 277 -25.55 12.22 27.34
N ALA A 278 -25.51 12.77 26.13
CA ALA A 278 -26.32 13.89 25.69
C ALA A 278 -27.83 13.55 25.76
N GLY A 279 -28.19 12.30 25.50
CA GLY A 279 -29.55 11.80 25.65
C GLY A 279 -29.97 11.44 27.10
N GLY A 280 -29.16 11.83 28.12
CA GLY A 280 -29.44 11.54 29.54
C GLY A 280 -29.25 10.08 29.97
N LYS A 281 -28.65 9.22 29.12
CA LYS A 281 -28.45 7.79 29.39
C LYS A 281 -27.01 7.50 29.88
N ALA A 282 -26.53 8.29 30.85
CA ALA A 282 -25.14 8.24 31.32
C ALA A 282 -24.72 6.85 31.86
N ALA A 283 -25.62 6.10 32.50
CA ALA A 283 -25.32 4.74 32.97
C ALA A 283 -25.03 3.78 31.80
N ARG A 284 -25.77 3.89 30.70
CA ARG A 284 -25.57 3.08 29.50
C ARG A 284 -24.29 3.51 28.75
N ALA A 285 -23.99 4.81 28.73
CA ALA A 285 -22.72 5.32 28.20
C ALA A 285 -21.51 4.75 28.95
N ALA A 286 -21.58 4.72 30.32
CA ALA A 286 -20.55 4.10 31.14
C ALA A 286 -20.35 2.62 30.79
N GLN A 287 -21.44 1.84 30.69
CA GLN A 287 -21.37 0.41 30.34
C GLN A 287 -20.70 0.17 28.96
N VAL A 288 -20.98 1.03 27.98
CA VAL A 288 -20.38 0.93 26.63
C VAL A 288 -18.86 1.18 26.71
N LEU A 289 -18.43 2.21 27.44
CA LEU A 289 -17.02 2.52 27.65
C LEU A 289 -16.27 1.45 28.47
N GLU A 290 -16.88 0.95 29.55
CA GLU A 290 -16.32 -0.14 30.37
C GLU A 290 -16.18 -1.44 29.57
N GLY A 291 -17.16 -1.76 28.72
CA GLY A 291 -17.10 -2.91 27.81
C GLY A 291 -15.96 -2.80 26.81
N ALA A 292 -15.80 -1.63 26.22
CA ALA A 292 -14.69 -1.36 25.30
C ALA A 292 -13.33 -1.38 26.01
N TRP A 293 -13.24 -0.81 27.20
CA TRP A 293 -12.01 -0.84 28.02
C TRP A 293 -11.56 -2.26 28.36
N LYS A 294 -12.48 -3.15 28.67
CA LYS A 294 -12.16 -4.57 28.89
C LYS A 294 -11.56 -5.23 27.67
N ALA A 295 -12.05 -4.88 26.48
CA ALA A 295 -11.62 -5.47 25.21
C ALA A 295 -10.30 -4.88 24.73
N SER A 296 -10.20 -3.54 24.70
CA SER A 296 -9.03 -2.80 24.15
C SER A 296 -8.95 -1.43 24.79
N PRO A 297 -8.24 -1.27 25.91
CA PRO A 297 -8.05 0.03 26.54
C PRO A 297 -7.39 1.03 25.60
N HIS A 298 -7.94 2.23 25.54
CA HIS A 298 -7.46 3.32 24.66
C HIS A 298 -7.64 4.67 25.39
N PRO A 299 -6.74 5.65 25.22
CA PRO A 299 -6.81 6.95 25.91
C PRO A 299 -8.16 7.65 25.78
N ALA A 300 -8.70 7.70 24.57
CA ALA A 300 -9.98 8.35 24.30
C ALA A 300 -11.14 7.79 25.12
N LEU A 301 -11.09 6.50 25.51
CA LEU A 301 -12.16 5.86 26.28
C LEU A 301 -12.21 6.38 27.73
N TRP A 302 -11.07 6.48 28.40
CA TRP A 302 -11.04 6.95 29.78
C TRP A 302 -11.30 8.46 29.86
N LEU A 303 -10.88 9.23 28.87
CA LEU A 303 -11.19 10.65 28.76
C LEU A 303 -12.71 10.85 28.60
N ALA A 304 -13.35 10.13 27.68
CA ALA A 304 -14.80 10.15 27.54
C ALA A 304 -15.52 9.67 28.82
N TYR A 305 -14.98 8.64 29.50
CA TYR A 305 -15.52 8.15 30.76
C TYR A 305 -15.39 9.19 31.88
N ARG A 306 -14.26 9.91 31.95
CA ARG A 306 -14.03 11.03 32.86
C ARG A 306 -15.14 12.07 32.73
N ASP A 307 -15.49 12.44 31.51
CA ASP A 307 -16.38 13.55 31.21
C ASP A 307 -17.87 13.20 31.28
N LEU A 308 -18.22 11.91 31.50
CA LEU A 308 -19.63 11.49 31.62
C LEU A 308 -20.38 12.13 32.80
N ARG A 309 -19.64 12.52 33.86
CA ARG A 309 -20.21 13.11 35.07
C ARG A 309 -19.49 14.41 35.39
N THR A 310 -20.21 15.50 35.34
CA THR A 310 -19.70 16.84 35.60
C THR A 310 -19.71 17.25 37.06
N ASN A 311 -20.62 16.65 37.87
CA ASN A 311 -20.87 17.04 39.28
C ASN A 311 -20.11 16.15 40.28
N GLU A 312 -18.89 15.69 39.93
CA GLU A 312 -18.04 14.88 40.80
C GLU A 312 -16.92 15.70 41.40
N THR A 313 -16.55 15.43 42.63
CA THR A 313 -15.29 15.93 43.20
C THR A 313 -14.10 15.24 42.55
N PRO A 314 -12.90 15.85 42.52
CA PRO A 314 -11.70 15.23 41.97
C PRO A 314 -11.40 13.83 42.57
N ARG A 315 -11.65 13.63 43.85
CA ARG A 315 -11.48 12.31 44.51
C ARG A 315 -12.48 11.27 44.00
N GLN A 316 -13.76 11.63 43.92
CA GLN A 316 -14.79 10.72 43.37
C GLN A 316 -14.48 10.33 41.93
N ARG A 317 -14.03 11.29 41.12
CA ARG A 317 -13.59 11.05 39.75
C ARG A 317 -12.38 10.10 39.68
N ALA A 318 -11.37 10.33 40.53
CA ALA A 318 -10.22 9.48 40.63
C ALA A 318 -10.58 8.04 41.00
N ASP A 319 -11.47 7.84 42.03
CA ASP A 319 -11.92 6.51 42.42
C ASP A 319 -12.65 5.78 41.28
N ARG A 320 -13.48 6.49 40.51
CA ARG A 320 -14.19 5.91 39.37
C ARG A 320 -13.23 5.53 38.23
N LEU A 321 -12.23 6.36 37.94
CA LEU A 321 -11.19 6.06 36.95
C LEU A 321 -10.30 4.88 37.40
N ARG A 322 -10.02 4.77 38.70
CA ARG A 322 -9.31 3.61 39.25
C ARG A 322 -10.10 2.32 39.03
N GLN A 323 -11.42 2.33 39.28
CA GLN A 323 -12.28 1.18 38.99
C GLN A 323 -12.28 0.81 37.51
N LEU A 324 -12.23 1.79 36.61
CA LEU A 324 -12.10 1.54 35.18
C LEU A 324 -10.76 0.84 34.84
N ALA A 325 -9.64 1.31 35.42
CA ALA A 325 -8.32 0.70 35.21
C ALA A 325 -8.29 -0.78 35.70
N GLU A 326 -8.98 -1.08 36.79
CA GLU A 326 -9.09 -2.43 37.37
C GLU A 326 -9.84 -3.43 36.46
N LEU A 327 -10.62 -2.96 35.49
CA LEU A 327 -11.29 -3.84 34.53
C LEU A 327 -10.34 -4.56 33.55
N ASN A 328 -9.14 -4.00 33.33
CA ASN A 328 -8.10 -4.62 32.51
C ASN A 328 -6.70 -4.24 33.04
N PRO A 329 -6.29 -4.77 34.21
CA PRO A 329 -5.09 -4.30 34.92
C PRO A 329 -3.78 -4.61 34.20
N ALA A 330 -3.77 -5.60 33.31
CA ALA A 330 -2.57 -5.99 32.56
C ALA A 330 -2.22 -5.04 31.42
N ALA A 331 -3.19 -4.27 30.94
CA ALA A 331 -2.99 -3.38 29.81
C ALA A 331 -2.10 -2.18 30.19
N ARG A 332 -1.23 -1.79 29.25
CA ARG A 332 -0.37 -0.61 29.39
C ARG A 332 -1.20 0.65 29.70
N GLU A 333 -2.30 0.84 28.98
CA GLU A 333 -3.17 1.99 29.14
C GLU A 333 -3.82 2.06 30.53
N SER A 334 -4.11 0.91 31.14
CA SER A 334 -4.61 0.87 32.52
C SER A 334 -3.56 1.31 33.53
N ARG A 335 -2.27 0.98 33.31
CA ARG A 335 -1.16 1.46 34.16
C ARG A 335 -0.97 2.97 34.01
N ILE A 336 -1.09 3.50 32.80
CA ILE A 336 -1.11 4.95 32.55
C ILE A 336 -2.28 5.61 33.29
N LEU A 337 -3.48 5.04 33.18
CA LEU A 337 -4.68 5.56 33.86
C LEU A 337 -4.55 5.56 35.38
N LEU A 338 -3.81 4.60 35.97
CA LEU A 338 -3.55 4.61 37.42
C LEU A 338 -2.70 5.81 37.85
N VAL A 339 -1.80 6.30 37.00
CA VAL A 339 -1.04 7.54 37.27
C VAL A 339 -1.94 8.76 37.09
N GLU A 340 -2.67 8.81 35.97
CA GLU A 340 -3.57 9.93 35.66
C GLU A 340 -4.62 10.15 36.74
N GLN A 341 -5.28 9.08 37.21
CA GLN A 341 -6.29 9.21 38.25
C GLN A 341 -5.72 9.68 39.59
N ALA A 342 -4.50 9.29 39.93
CA ALA A 342 -3.84 9.73 41.16
C ALA A 342 -3.51 11.23 41.07
N LEU A 343 -3.06 11.72 39.92
CA LEU A 343 -2.85 13.15 39.69
C LEU A 343 -4.18 13.93 39.75
N ILE A 344 -5.25 13.42 39.15
CA ILE A 344 -6.58 14.03 39.21
C ILE A 344 -7.09 14.10 40.66
N GLY A 345 -6.82 13.06 41.45
CA GLY A 345 -7.21 13.01 42.86
C GLY A 345 -6.35 13.86 43.79
N GLY A 346 -5.22 14.43 43.30
CA GLY A 346 -4.23 15.17 44.08
C GLY A 346 -3.37 14.28 45.02
N ASP A 347 -3.31 12.98 44.74
CA ASP A 347 -2.51 12.02 45.51
C ASP A 347 -1.14 11.83 44.84
N THR A 348 -0.21 12.73 45.13
CA THR A 348 1.13 12.75 44.51
C THR A 348 1.96 11.51 44.88
N ALA A 349 1.82 10.98 46.12
CA ALA A 349 2.56 9.79 46.53
C ALA A 349 2.12 8.56 45.71
N ARG A 350 0.81 8.38 45.56
CA ARG A 350 0.25 7.31 44.76
C ARG A 350 0.56 7.48 43.25
N ALA A 351 0.62 8.72 42.74
CA ALA A 351 1.03 9.01 41.38
C ALA A 351 2.48 8.58 41.12
N GLN A 352 3.40 8.89 42.06
CA GLN A 352 4.80 8.46 42.00
C GLN A 352 4.94 6.93 42.06
N ASP A 353 4.20 6.26 42.95
CA ASP A 353 4.23 4.80 43.06
C ASP A 353 3.72 4.12 41.77
N ALA A 354 2.63 4.61 41.21
CA ALA A 354 2.09 4.10 39.95
C ALA A 354 3.03 4.39 38.78
N ALA A 355 3.71 5.54 38.75
CA ALA A 355 4.65 5.93 37.69
C ALA A 355 5.86 4.99 37.62
N ARG A 356 6.33 4.43 38.74
CA ARG A 356 7.43 3.44 38.76
C ARG A 356 7.09 2.20 37.90
N ALA A 357 5.82 1.81 37.83
CA ALA A 357 5.42 0.69 37.00
C ALA A 357 5.55 0.99 35.47
N LEU A 358 5.67 2.26 35.08
CA LEU A 358 5.87 2.68 33.70
C LEU A 358 7.35 2.85 33.32
N GLU A 359 8.29 2.82 34.28
CA GLU A 359 9.72 2.98 33.99
C GLU A 359 10.30 1.84 33.13
N ALA A 360 9.66 0.67 33.16
CA ALA A 360 10.03 -0.48 32.34
C ALA A 360 9.46 -0.40 30.90
N GLU A 361 8.55 0.52 30.62
CA GLU A 361 7.95 0.70 29.30
C GLU A 361 8.85 1.56 28.40
N PRO A 362 8.76 1.39 27.07
CA PRO A 362 9.41 2.29 26.14
C PRO A 362 8.95 3.75 26.37
N VAL A 363 9.90 4.67 26.45
CA VAL A 363 9.61 6.08 26.69
C VAL A 363 9.05 6.68 25.40
N THR A 364 7.74 6.92 25.38
CA THR A 364 7.07 7.71 24.33
C THR A 364 6.94 9.17 24.78
N ALA A 365 6.65 10.07 23.85
CA ALA A 365 6.40 11.48 24.15
C ALA A 365 5.31 11.62 25.24
N ARG A 366 4.25 10.82 25.16
CA ARG A 366 3.14 10.77 26.11
C ARG A 366 3.57 10.32 27.51
N ILE A 367 4.36 9.23 27.61
CA ILE A 367 4.89 8.77 28.90
C ILE A 367 5.82 9.82 29.49
N ALA A 368 6.70 10.43 28.68
CA ALA A 368 7.59 11.49 29.16
C ALA A 368 6.81 12.70 29.68
N GLY A 369 5.75 13.11 28.98
CA GLY A 369 4.85 14.16 29.46
C GLY A 369 4.15 13.83 30.75
N LEU A 370 3.69 12.57 30.90
CA LEU A 370 3.07 12.09 32.13
C LEU A 370 4.06 12.10 33.31
N MET A 371 5.29 11.59 33.11
CA MET A 371 6.35 11.60 34.12
C MET A 371 6.72 13.03 34.53
N ALA A 372 6.79 13.95 33.58
CA ALA A 372 7.02 15.37 33.87
C ALA A 372 5.94 15.96 34.77
N ARG A 373 4.64 15.62 34.53
CA ARG A 373 3.53 16.05 35.39
C ARG A 373 3.61 15.45 36.79
N VAL A 374 4.00 14.17 36.91
CA VAL A 374 4.21 13.52 38.23
C VAL A 374 5.35 14.22 39.01
N ALA A 375 6.49 14.44 38.36
CA ALA A 375 7.61 15.11 38.97
C ALA A 375 7.26 16.55 39.44
N PHE A 376 6.54 17.28 38.58
CA PHE A 376 6.07 18.64 38.87
C PHE A 376 5.12 18.64 40.09
N ALA A 377 4.13 17.74 40.10
CA ALA A 377 3.18 17.61 41.20
C ALA A 377 3.87 17.24 42.54
N ALA A 378 4.99 16.51 42.45
CA ALA A 378 5.83 16.17 43.59
C ALA A 378 6.78 17.29 44.06
N GLY A 379 6.74 18.46 43.41
CA GLY A 379 7.61 19.58 43.75
C GLY A 379 9.05 19.43 43.24
N GLN A 380 9.27 18.66 42.19
CA GLN A 380 10.57 18.39 41.55
C GLN A 380 10.68 19.02 40.17
N PRO A 381 10.75 20.34 40.03
CA PRO A 381 10.69 21.05 38.72
C PRO A 381 11.89 20.70 37.84
N ASP A 382 13.05 20.41 38.37
CA ASP A 382 14.24 20.07 37.59
C ASP A 382 14.08 18.69 36.91
N GLU A 383 13.55 17.73 37.65
CA GLU A 383 13.22 16.39 37.11
C GLU A 383 12.12 16.50 36.02
N ALA A 384 11.09 17.33 36.25
CA ALA A 384 10.05 17.59 35.28
C ALA A 384 10.65 18.12 33.96
N ARG A 385 11.62 19.06 34.02
CA ARG A 385 12.31 19.56 32.81
C ARG A 385 13.10 18.48 32.09
N VAL A 386 13.76 17.59 32.82
CA VAL A 386 14.48 16.44 32.23
C VAL A 386 13.52 15.53 31.47
N TRP A 387 12.37 15.20 32.05
CA TRP A 387 11.35 14.40 31.37
C TRP A 387 10.76 15.11 30.16
N MET A 388 10.48 16.40 30.22
CA MET A 388 10.03 17.18 29.07
C MET A 388 11.05 17.16 27.93
N ALA A 389 12.34 17.35 28.23
CA ALA A 389 13.38 17.29 27.22
C ALA A 389 13.47 15.91 26.55
N ARG A 390 13.29 14.83 27.31
CA ARG A 390 13.20 13.47 26.78
C ARG A 390 11.99 13.31 25.84
N GLY A 391 10.84 13.89 26.20
CA GLY A 391 9.61 13.82 25.42
C GLY A 391 9.73 14.46 24.02
N VAL A 392 10.52 15.53 23.88
CA VAL A 392 10.74 16.20 22.59
C VAL A 392 11.40 15.28 21.55
N SER A 393 12.29 14.39 21.99
CA SER A 393 13.01 13.45 21.13
C SER A 393 12.40 12.04 21.09
N ALA A 394 11.37 11.79 21.89
CA ALA A 394 10.75 10.48 22.00
C ALA A 394 9.75 10.22 20.86
N GLU A 395 9.51 8.94 20.59
CA GLU A 395 8.54 8.51 19.59
C GLU A 395 7.11 8.88 20.01
N GLN A 396 6.33 9.38 19.05
CA GLN A 396 4.90 9.65 19.24
C GLN A 396 4.07 8.37 19.04
N GLU A 397 3.00 8.23 19.80
CA GLU A 397 2.06 7.11 19.66
C GLU A 397 1.19 7.33 18.43
N ALA A 398 1.10 6.29 17.56
CA ALA A 398 0.38 6.41 16.30
C ALA A 398 -1.15 6.52 16.49
N ASP A 399 -1.67 5.93 17.54
CA ASP A 399 -3.10 5.85 17.86
C ASP A 399 -3.62 7.03 18.68
N TRP A 400 -2.72 7.90 19.18
CA TRP A 400 -3.07 8.99 20.05
C TRP A 400 -2.28 10.28 19.74
N SER A 401 -2.90 11.44 19.99
CA SER A 401 -2.24 12.74 19.93
C SER A 401 -2.44 13.50 21.23
N ASP A 402 -1.34 13.91 21.87
CA ASP A 402 -1.35 14.73 23.08
C ASP A 402 -1.77 16.21 22.84
N LEU A 403 -2.07 16.55 21.58
CA LEU A 403 -2.56 17.87 21.20
C LEU A 403 -4.03 18.13 21.57
N ASP A 404 -4.72 17.12 22.12
CA ASP A 404 -6.07 17.27 22.66
C ASP A 404 -6.04 17.22 24.19
N PRO A 405 -5.34 18.13 24.89
CA PRO A 405 -5.05 18.04 26.31
C PRO A 405 -6.31 18.16 27.18
N GLU A 406 -7.35 18.81 26.67
CA GLU A 406 -8.62 18.93 27.38
C GLU A 406 -9.48 17.65 27.29
N GLY A 407 -9.01 16.65 26.54
CA GLY A 407 -9.66 15.36 26.41
C GLY A 407 -11.02 15.40 25.74
N ARG A 408 -11.33 16.48 25.07
CA ARG A 408 -12.50 16.51 24.20
C ARG A 408 -12.29 15.51 23.09
N ALA A 409 -13.33 14.78 22.75
CA ALA A 409 -13.28 13.88 21.63
C ALA A 409 -12.77 14.67 20.41
N PHE A 410 -11.70 14.16 19.77
CA PHE A 410 -11.17 14.77 18.55
C PHE A 410 -12.30 14.93 17.54
N ALA A 411 -12.47 16.13 17.00
CA ALA A 411 -13.48 16.41 16.00
C ALA A 411 -13.02 15.90 14.64
N TYR A 412 -13.40 14.67 14.30
CA TYR A 412 -13.09 14.06 13.02
C TYR A 412 -13.87 14.75 11.90
N GLU A 413 -13.15 15.22 10.89
CA GLU A 413 -13.71 15.68 9.63
C GLU A 413 -14.10 14.50 8.73
N ALA A 414 -14.86 14.76 7.66
CA ALA A 414 -15.27 13.71 6.72
C ALA A 414 -14.03 12.97 6.11
N ALA A 415 -12.97 13.71 5.80
CA ALA A 415 -11.73 13.13 5.30
C ALA A 415 -11.04 12.21 6.32
N ASP A 416 -11.08 12.59 7.60
CA ASP A 416 -10.51 11.77 8.69
C ASP A 416 -11.28 10.47 8.86
N TRP A 417 -12.61 10.54 8.82
CA TRP A 417 -13.46 9.34 8.85
C TRP A 417 -13.16 8.42 7.67
N GLY A 418 -13.01 8.98 6.46
CA GLY A 418 -12.64 8.19 5.26
C GLY A 418 -11.33 7.43 5.44
N ARG A 419 -10.30 8.09 5.99
CA ARG A 419 -9.01 7.45 6.28
C ARG A 419 -9.12 6.37 7.35
N LEU A 420 -9.81 6.65 8.46
CA LEU A 420 -10.05 5.67 9.50
C LEU A 420 -10.78 4.43 8.98
N VAL A 421 -11.79 4.59 8.11
CA VAL A 421 -12.47 3.46 7.48
C VAL A 421 -11.48 2.62 6.68
N ALA A 422 -10.61 3.24 5.89
CA ALA A 422 -9.65 2.53 5.05
C ALA A 422 -8.57 1.82 5.89
N SER A 423 -7.90 2.54 6.83
CA SER A 423 -6.82 1.99 7.64
C SER A 423 -7.31 0.95 8.65
N PHE A 424 -8.29 1.29 9.48
CA PHE A 424 -8.79 0.39 10.51
C PHE A 424 -9.41 -0.89 9.95
N ALA A 425 -10.11 -0.81 8.81
CA ALA A 425 -10.69 -2.00 8.20
C ALA A 425 -9.64 -3.02 7.79
N GLU A 426 -8.54 -2.59 7.21
CA GLU A 426 -7.49 -3.49 6.70
C GLU A 426 -6.60 -4.03 7.83
N THR A 427 -6.05 -3.16 8.65
CA THR A 427 -5.06 -3.54 9.67
C THR A 427 -5.67 -3.86 11.02
N GLY A 428 -6.78 -3.23 11.37
CA GLY A 428 -7.36 -3.25 12.71
C GLY A 428 -6.66 -2.30 13.69
N GLU A 429 -5.68 -1.56 13.21
CA GLU A 429 -4.94 -0.58 13.99
C GLU A 429 -5.60 0.79 13.85
N LEU A 430 -5.68 1.52 14.94
CA LEU A 430 -6.10 2.90 14.94
C LEU A 430 -4.88 3.76 14.69
N ILE A 431 -4.96 4.60 13.65
CA ILE A 431 -3.94 5.62 13.39
C ILE A 431 -4.66 6.96 13.55
N HIS A 432 -4.15 7.78 14.48
CA HIS A 432 -4.74 9.08 14.70
C HIS A 432 -4.54 9.97 13.45
N PRO A 433 -5.54 10.74 13.01
CA PRO A 433 -5.45 11.54 11.78
C PRO A 433 -4.26 12.51 11.76
N ARG A 434 -3.90 13.09 12.90
CA ARG A 434 -2.72 13.97 13.00
C ARG A 434 -1.41 13.24 12.78
N HIS A 435 -1.29 12.01 13.30
CA HIS A 435 -0.12 11.18 13.08
C HIS A 435 0.00 10.77 11.61
N GLU A 436 -1.10 10.38 10.99
CA GLU A 436 -1.14 10.00 9.57
C GLU A 436 -0.78 11.16 8.63
N ARG A 437 -1.26 12.37 8.92
CA ARG A 437 -0.92 13.57 8.14
C ARG A 437 0.53 13.99 8.31
N ARG A 438 1.27 13.36 9.23
CA ARG A 438 2.63 13.78 9.61
C ARG A 438 2.69 15.29 9.82
N GLU A 439 1.70 15.82 10.52
CA GLU A 439 1.72 17.23 10.91
C GLU A 439 3.03 17.44 11.67
N PRO A 440 3.94 18.29 11.17
CA PRO A 440 5.23 18.45 11.81
C PRO A 440 4.97 18.98 13.22
N ALA A 441 5.39 18.21 14.21
CA ALA A 441 5.42 18.64 15.61
C ALA A 441 6.41 19.83 15.84
N MET A 442 6.88 20.44 14.76
CA MET A 442 7.74 21.60 14.78
C MET A 442 6.95 22.82 15.23
N GLY A 443 7.01 23.08 16.51
CA GLY A 443 6.33 24.17 17.20
C GLY A 443 5.38 23.72 18.30
N GLU A 444 5.05 22.44 18.36
CA GLU A 444 4.30 21.89 19.46
C GLU A 444 5.27 21.35 20.52
N LEU A 445 5.87 22.28 21.24
CA LEU A 445 6.30 21.93 22.59
C LEU A 445 5.08 21.35 23.29
N PRO A 446 5.19 20.16 23.96
CA PRO A 446 4.10 19.69 24.81
C PRO A 446 3.67 20.89 25.65
N LEU A 447 2.42 21.28 25.51
CA LEU A 447 1.85 22.35 26.32
C LEU A 447 2.29 22.06 27.74
N GLN A 448 2.83 23.06 28.41
CA GLN A 448 3.29 22.89 29.79
C GLN A 448 2.21 22.11 30.54
N PRO A 449 2.58 21.05 31.28
CA PRO A 449 1.58 20.19 31.88
C PRO A 449 0.60 21.08 32.63
N ILE A 450 -0.63 21.13 32.12
CA ILE A 450 -1.70 21.87 32.78
C ILE A 450 -1.85 21.13 34.11
N SER A 451 -1.37 21.78 35.16
CA SER A 451 -1.61 21.30 36.50
C SER A 451 -3.11 21.28 36.69
N TYR A 452 -3.71 20.10 36.84
CA TYR A 452 -5.09 19.97 37.31
C TYR A 452 -5.22 20.49 38.77
N VAL A 453 -4.10 20.82 39.40
CA VAL A 453 -4.00 21.46 40.69
C VAL A 453 -3.99 22.96 40.43
N ASP A 454 -5.18 23.54 40.61
CA ASP A 454 -5.45 24.97 40.82
C ASP A 454 -4.60 25.93 39.94
N SER A 455 -5.16 26.29 38.78
CA SER A 455 -4.59 27.30 37.87
C SER A 455 -4.30 28.65 38.57
N ALA A 456 -4.93 28.92 39.70
CA ALA A 456 -4.69 30.10 40.50
C ALA A 456 -3.26 30.15 41.09
N ALA A 457 -2.66 29.01 41.47
CA ALA A 457 -1.31 28.96 42.01
C ALA A 457 -0.24 29.20 40.89
N PHE A 458 -0.52 28.76 39.67
CA PHE A 458 0.37 28.99 38.52
C PHE A 458 0.33 30.44 38.04
N LEU A 459 -0.87 31.05 38.00
CA LEU A 459 -1.04 32.45 37.65
C LEU A 459 -0.39 33.36 38.73
N ALA A 460 -0.54 33.06 40.01
CA ALA A 460 0.13 33.81 41.10
C ALA A 460 1.66 33.67 41.06
N ALA A 461 2.21 32.55 40.64
CA ALA A 461 3.65 32.39 40.43
C ALA A 461 4.18 33.19 39.24
N HIS A 462 3.35 33.40 38.21
CA HIS A 462 3.70 34.19 37.05
C HIS A 462 3.59 35.72 37.31
N GLU A 463 2.67 36.15 38.18
CA GLU A 463 2.58 37.56 38.62
C GLU A 463 3.74 37.97 39.54
N SER A 464 4.38 37.03 40.22
CA SER A 464 5.55 37.28 41.10
C SER A 464 6.90 37.11 40.36
N ALA A 465 6.92 36.77 39.08
CA ALA A 465 8.14 36.76 38.30
C ALA A 465 8.63 38.22 38.10
N PRO A 466 9.91 38.53 38.34
CA PRO A 466 10.43 39.86 38.09
C PRO A 466 10.18 40.22 36.62
N ALA A 467 9.71 41.44 36.37
CA ALA A 467 9.48 41.94 35.04
C ALA A 467 10.68 41.60 34.13
N PRO A 468 10.46 41.13 32.91
CA PRO A 468 11.56 40.90 31.99
C PRO A 468 12.40 42.15 31.92
N TYR A 469 13.71 42.02 32.04
CA TYR A 469 14.66 43.13 31.96
C TYR A 469 14.24 44.03 30.83
N PRO A 470 14.22 45.39 31.03
CA PRO A 470 13.95 46.29 29.95
C PRO A 470 14.94 45.94 28.83
N ILE A 471 14.43 45.62 27.68
CA ILE A 471 15.23 45.50 26.46
C ILE A 471 15.75 46.92 26.28
N ASP A 472 17.05 47.10 26.55
CA ASP A 472 17.75 48.33 26.25
C ASP A 472 17.60 48.51 24.73
N GLU A 473 16.78 49.47 24.32
CA GLU A 473 16.69 49.88 22.92
C GLU A 473 18.00 50.62 22.59
N GLY A 474 19.12 49.89 22.72
CA GLY A 474 20.39 50.27 22.18
C GLY A 474 20.22 50.42 20.68
N VAL A 475 20.34 51.65 20.26
CA VAL A 475 20.47 52.05 18.87
C VAL A 475 21.41 51.07 18.19
N TYR A 476 20.87 50.18 17.38
CA TYR A 476 21.66 49.41 16.43
C TYR A 476 22.10 50.40 15.36
N GLU A 477 23.33 50.96 15.50
CA GLU A 477 24.06 51.48 14.36
C GLU A 477 24.16 50.33 13.35
N ASP A 478 23.65 50.56 12.15
CA ASP A 478 23.75 49.68 11.00
C ASP A 478 25.24 49.49 10.64
N ASP A 479 25.91 48.57 11.31
CA ASP A 479 27.17 48.00 10.82
C ASP A 479 26.84 47.00 9.69
N GLU A 480 26.65 47.55 8.50
CA GLU A 480 26.67 46.74 7.27
C GLU A 480 28.01 45.99 7.20
N PRO A 481 28.02 44.65 7.12
CA PRO A 481 29.28 43.95 6.95
C PRO A 481 29.94 44.38 5.63
N PRO A 482 31.27 44.61 5.60
CA PRO A 482 31.95 45.12 4.42
C PRO A 482 31.76 44.17 3.23
N VAL A 483 31.22 44.71 2.15
CA VAL A 483 31.05 44.01 0.86
C VAL A 483 32.43 43.57 0.37
N PRO A 484 32.64 42.27 0.13
CA PRO A 484 33.92 41.79 -0.41
C PRO A 484 34.14 42.37 -1.81
N PRO A 485 35.38 42.83 -2.13
CA PRO A 485 35.67 43.46 -3.42
C PRO A 485 35.46 42.47 -4.56
N ALA A 486 34.85 42.92 -5.64
CA ALA A 486 34.61 42.18 -6.87
C ALA A 486 35.91 41.56 -7.40
N PRO A 487 35.91 40.29 -7.90
CA PRO A 487 37.09 39.66 -8.41
C PRO A 487 37.58 40.38 -9.67
N GLN A 488 38.81 40.84 -9.62
CA GLN A 488 39.52 41.41 -10.79
C GLN A 488 39.75 40.31 -11.83
N ALA A 489 39.24 40.53 -13.03
CA ALA A 489 39.50 39.71 -14.19
C ALA A 489 40.98 39.71 -14.55
N GLY A 490 41.62 38.57 -14.51
CA GLY A 490 42.91 38.37 -15.15
C GLY A 490 44.04 37.81 -14.30
N GLN A 491 43.94 36.55 -13.88
CA GLN A 491 45.12 35.71 -13.70
C GLN A 491 44.77 34.23 -13.94
N ARG A 492 45.26 33.72 -15.05
CA ARG A 492 45.21 32.29 -15.42
C ARG A 492 46.01 31.48 -14.40
N ARG A 493 45.38 30.55 -13.68
CA ARG A 493 46.06 29.51 -12.91
C ARG A 493 46.39 28.33 -13.80
N PRO A 494 47.60 27.72 -13.65
CA PRO A 494 48.00 26.55 -14.43
C PRO A 494 47.20 25.30 -14.03
N GLN A 495 46.79 24.51 -15.03
CA GLN A 495 46.14 23.23 -14.88
C GLN A 495 47.08 22.21 -14.23
N ALA A 496 46.76 21.71 -13.05
CA ALA A 496 47.36 20.55 -12.44
C ALA A 496 46.87 19.28 -13.15
N ARG A 497 47.75 18.61 -13.85
CA ARG A 497 47.54 17.25 -14.41
C ARG A 497 47.21 16.27 -13.29
N ARG A 498 46.00 15.78 -13.25
CA ARG A 498 45.60 14.61 -12.47
C ARG A 498 46.20 13.35 -13.11
N ARG A 499 47.19 12.73 -12.45
CA ARG A 499 47.67 11.37 -12.75
C ARG A 499 46.55 10.38 -12.32
N LEU A 500 46.09 9.57 -13.25
CA LEU A 500 45.28 8.38 -13.02
C LEU A 500 46.16 7.35 -12.28
N ALA A 501 45.77 7.02 -11.07
CA ALA A 501 46.32 5.88 -10.34
C ALA A 501 45.55 4.62 -10.78
N SER A 502 46.29 3.67 -11.28
CA SER A 502 45.91 2.31 -11.67
C SER A 502 45.48 1.50 -10.45
N ALA A 503 44.30 0.84 -10.54
CA ALA A 503 43.85 -0.15 -9.58
C ALA A 503 44.64 -1.47 -9.70
N PRO A 504 44.89 -2.20 -8.60
CA PRO A 504 45.54 -3.49 -8.63
C PRO A 504 44.58 -4.61 -9.05
N ARG A 505 45.05 -5.47 -9.94
CA ARG A 505 44.48 -6.78 -10.29
C ARG A 505 44.54 -7.69 -9.07
N VAL A 506 43.41 -8.29 -8.68
CA VAL A 506 43.40 -9.47 -7.82
C VAL A 506 43.32 -10.71 -8.71
N ALA A 507 44.28 -11.57 -8.55
CA ALA A 507 44.36 -12.91 -9.14
C ALA A 507 43.74 -13.93 -8.16
N LYS A 508 43.10 -14.91 -8.77
CA LYS A 508 42.49 -16.16 -8.34
C LYS A 508 41.05 -16.12 -7.88
#